data_1e4ec2e1980e48cbb1bbd209aea58eee
#
_entry.id   1e4ec2e1980e48cbb1bbd209aea58eee
#
_cell.length_a   1.000
_cell.length_b   1.000
_cell.length_c   1.000
_cell.angle_alpha   90.00
_cell.angle_beta   90.00
_cell.angle_gamma   90.00
#
_symmetry.space_group_name_H-M   'P 1'
#
loop_
_entity.id
_entity.type
_entity.pdbx_description
1 polymer ?
#
loop_
_entity_poly.entity_id
_entity_poly.type
_entity_poly.pdbx_seq_one_letter_code
_entity_poly.pdbx_strand_id
1 'polypeptide(L)'
;IRDRLYPCITEQKRKELFERCDIYLDINHYRELYNAVNEAMVNNMIILAFDNTAHSKELYPMGNIFESSNYVKMKETLKNIITSQTIFNEYIDRQKKQLKQLAAKVVMGDTDESI
;
A
#
# COMPACT_ATOMS: atom_id res chain seq x y z
N ILE A 1 17.24 -7.04 -7.79
CA ILE A 1 17.05 -6.12 -6.65
C ILE A 1 17.87 -6.58 -5.48
N ARG A 2 18.72 -5.72 -5.01
CA ARG A 2 19.48 -5.99 -3.79
C ARG A 2 18.57 -5.83 -2.59
N ASP A 3 18.65 -6.80 -1.71
CA ASP A 3 17.91 -6.71 -0.45
C ASP A 3 18.51 -5.62 0.40
N ARG A 4 17.66 -4.72 0.86
CA ARG A 4 18.06 -3.66 1.76
C ARG A 4 17.14 -3.68 2.95
N LEU A 5 17.71 -4.00 4.10
CA LEU A 5 16.97 -4.02 5.34
C LEU A 5 17.30 -2.77 6.14
N TYR A 6 16.26 -2.09 6.57
CA TYR A 6 16.41 -0.87 7.37
C TYR A 6 15.62 -1.03 8.66
N PRO A 7 16.10 -1.85 9.59
CA PRO A 7 15.33 -2.18 10.80
C PRO A 7 15.09 -0.99 11.72
N CYS A 8 15.98 0.00 11.72
CA CYS A 8 15.89 1.16 12.60
C CYS A 8 16.21 2.41 11.80
N ILE A 9 15.33 2.79 10.91
CA ILE A 9 15.56 3.96 10.06
C ILE A 9 15.07 5.23 10.74
N THR A 10 15.70 6.35 10.42
CA THR A 10 15.22 7.66 10.81
C THR A 10 14.03 8.04 9.97
N GLU A 11 13.25 9.02 10.43
CA GLU A 11 12.12 9.53 9.67
C GLU A 11 12.55 10.10 8.32
N GLN A 12 13.68 10.80 8.30
CA GLN A 12 14.21 11.34 7.05
C GLN A 12 14.57 10.23 6.07
N LYS A 13 15.20 9.17 6.54
CA LYS A 13 15.57 8.04 5.69
C LYS A 13 14.32 7.35 5.15
N ARG A 14 13.28 7.22 5.98
CA ARG A 14 12.01 6.64 5.55
C ARG A 14 11.40 7.45 4.42
N LYS A 15 11.40 8.78 4.55
CA LYS A 15 10.89 9.66 3.49
C LYS A 15 11.66 9.51 2.20
N GLU A 16 12.99 9.42 2.27
CA GLU A 16 13.81 9.20 1.09
C GLU A 16 13.47 7.88 0.39
N LEU A 17 13.27 6.83 1.17
CA LEU A 17 12.89 5.54 0.60
C LEU A 17 11.52 5.60 -0.05
N PHE A 18 10.56 6.29 0.56
CA PHE A 18 9.21 6.43 0.01
C PHE A 18 9.21 7.23 -1.29
N GLU A 19 10.14 8.15 -1.46
CA GLU A 19 10.27 8.91 -2.69
C GLU A 19 10.91 8.10 -3.82
N ARG A 20 11.71 7.09 -3.48
CA ARG A 20 12.48 6.30 -4.45
C ARG A 20 11.91 4.95 -4.80
N CYS A 21 11.09 4.40 -3.94
CA CYS A 21 10.55 3.05 -4.12
C CYS A 21 9.17 3.10 -4.73
N ASP A 22 8.83 2.06 -5.48
CA ASP A 22 7.56 1.98 -6.20
C ASP A 22 6.55 1.05 -5.54
N ILE A 23 7.01 0.17 -4.65
CA ILE A 23 6.15 -0.84 -4.03
C ILE A 23 6.42 -0.87 -2.53
N TYR A 24 5.34 -0.88 -1.76
CA TYR A 24 5.38 -1.04 -0.32
C TYR A 24 4.73 -2.37 0.06
N LEU A 25 5.49 -3.24 0.70
CA LEU A 25 4.99 -4.53 1.16
C LEU A 25 4.62 -4.42 2.64
N ASP A 26 3.34 -4.49 2.92
CA ASP A 26 2.80 -4.44 4.28
C ASP A 26 2.66 -5.87 4.80
N ILE A 27 3.79 -6.47 5.13
CA ILE A 27 3.87 -7.89 5.50
C ILE A 27 4.39 -8.11 6.93
N ASN A 28 4.42 -7.06 7.72
CA ASN A 28 4.91 -7.13 9.09
C ASN A 28 3.73 -7.31 10.05
N HIS A 29 3.87 -8.25 10.99
CA HIS A 29 2.84 -8.50 12.00
C HIS A 29 2.82 -7.48 13.13
N TYR A 30 3.81 -6.59 13.17
CA TYR A 30 3.90 -5.56 14.21
C TYR A 30 3.00 -4.38 13.86
N ARG A 31 2.82 -3.50 14.87
CA ARG A 31 2.03 -2.29 14.68
C ARG A 31 2.60 -1.43 13.54
N GLU A 32 1.69 -0.85 12.78
CA GLU A 32 2.07 0.11 11.75
C GLU A 32 2.69 1.36 12.39
N LEU A 33 3.82 1.80 11.83
CA LEU A 33 4.51 2.99 12.30
C LEU A 33 4.26 4.16 11.35
N TYR A 34 3.97 5.33 11.92
CA TYR A 34 3.88 6.59 11.15
C TYR A 34 2.84 6.55 10.02
N ASN A 35 1.79 5.75 10.18
CA ASN A 35 0.76 5.68 9.15
C ASN A 35 1.35 5.31 7.77
N ALA A 36 2.25 4.35 7.76
CA ALA A 36 3.09 4.04 6.61
C ALA A 36 2.30 3.66 5.34
N VAL A 37 1.21 2.93 5.49
CA VAL A 37 0.40 2.51 4.33
C VAL A 37 -0.18 3.74 3.62
N ASN A 38 -0.77 4.67 4.38
CA ASN A 38 -1.32 5.88 3.81
C ASN A 38 -0.24 6.72 3.13
N GLU A 39 0.92 6.84 3.76
CA GLU A 39 2.03 7.59 3.21
C GLU A 39 2.54 6.96 1.91
N ALA A 40 2.59 5.63 1.86
CA ALA A 40 2.97 4.91 0.65
C ALA A 40 2.01 5.24 -0.50
N MET A 41 0.71 5.23 -0.25
CA MET A 41 -0.27 5.57 -1.27
C MET A 41 -0.12 7.01 -1.75
N VAL A 42 0.11 7.94 -0.84
CA VAL A 42 0.29 9.34 -1.19
C VAL A 42 1.53 9.54 -2.06
N ASN A 43 2.55 8.72 -1.87
CA ASN A 43 3.77 8.76 -2.67
C ASN A 43 3.69 7.89 -3.93
N ASN A 44 2.50 7.48 -4.31
CA ASN A 44 2.26 6.68 -5.52
C ASN A 44 2.98 5.33 -5.52
N MET A 45 3.14 4.75 -4.34
CA MET A 45 3.64 3.39 -4.22
C MET A 45 2.49 2.40 -4.28
N ILE A 46 2.69 1.28 -4.94
CA ILE A 46 1.72 0.19 -4.92
C ILE A 46 1.82 -0.50 -3.58
N ILE A 47 0.69 -0.67 -2.90
CA ILE A 47 0.65 -1.34 -1.59
C ILE A 47 0.12 -2.76 -1.76
N LEU A 48 0.83 -3.72 -1.17
CA LEU A 48 0.43 -5.13 -1.17
C LEU A 48 0.59 -5.68 0.24
N ALA A 49 -0.33 -6.53 0.65
CA ALA A 49 -0.29 -7.13 1.98
C ALA A 49 -0.90 -8.52 1.98
N PHE A 50 -0.66 -9.26 3.05
CA PHE A 50 -1.41 -10.47 3.35
C PHE A 50 -2.60 -10.12 4.23
N ASP A 51 -3.59 -11.00 4.24
CA ASP A 51 -4.81 -10.79 5.01
C ASP A 51 -4.57 -10.67 6.51
N ASN A 52 -3.51 -11.28 7.00
CA ASN A 52 -3.14 -11.24 8.42
C ASN A 52 -2.05 -10.22 8.76
N THR A 53 -1.57 -9.47 7.78
CA THR A 53 -0.55 -8.43 8.02
C THR A 53 -0.98 -7.05 7.54
N ALA A 54 -2.08 -6.95 6.82
CA ALA A 54 -2.53 -5.68 6.27
C ALA A 54 -2.90 -4.69 7.38
N HIS A 55 -2.29 -3.52 7.33
CA HIS A 55 -2.64 -2.38 8.19
C HIS A 55 -3.54 -1.45 7.39
N SER A 56 -4.55 -0.90 8.04
CA SER A 56 -5.49 0.01 7.36
C SER A 56 -6.10 -0.62 6.11
N LYS A 57 -6.77 -1.76 6.29
CA LYS A 57 -7.33 -2.54 5.17
C LYS A 57 -8.22 -1.73 4.24
N GLU A 58 -8.89 -0.72 4.76
CA GLU A 58 -9.78 0.15 4.00
C GLU A 58 -9.07 0.93 2.90
N LEU A 59 -7.76 1.08 3.00
CA LEU A 59 -6.98 1.77 1.99
C LEU A 59 -6.64 0.90 0.78
N TYR A 60 -6.77 -0.42 0.93
CA TYR A 60 -6.37 -1.35 -0.11
C TYR A 60 -7.45 -1.54 -1.15
N PRO A 61 -7.12 -1.39 -2.45
CA PRO A 61 -8.03 -1.81 -3.51
C PRO A 61 -8.22 -3.32 -3.50
N MET A 62 -9.32 -3.77 -4.04
CA MET A 62 -9.57 -5.20 -4.20
C MET A 62 -8.46 -5.82 -5.04
N GLY A 63 -7.92 -6.94 -4.60
CA GLY A 63 -6.84 -7.62 -5.29
C GLY A 63 -5.44 -7.28 -4.78
N ASN A 64 -5.32 -6.33 -3.85
CA ASN A 64 -4.03 -5.97 -3.26
C ASN A 64 -3.78 -6.65 -1.92
N ILE A 65 -4.76 -7.38 -1.39
CA ILE A 65 -4.59 -8.19 -0.18
C ILE A 65 -4.66 -9.66 -0.58
N PHE A 66 -3.66 -10.43 -0.17
CA PHE A 66 -3.54 -11.85 -0.51
C PHE A 66 -3.70 -12.71 0.72
N GLU A 67 -4.20 -13.93 0.52
CA GLU A 67 -4.24 -14.90 1.61
C GLU A 67 -2.82 -15.25 2.04
N SER A 68 -2.60 -15.29 3.35
CA SER A 68 -1.27 -15.59 3.89
C SER A 68 -0.79 -16.99 3.51
N SER A 69 -1.73 -17.92 3.26
CA SER A 69 -1.41 -19.27 2.82
C SER A 69 -1.00 -19.33 1.35
N ASN A 70 -1.19 -18.24 0.60
CA ASN A 70 -0.93 -18.22 -0.83
C ASN A 70 0.09 -17.14 -1.20
N TYR A 71 1.26 -17.23 -0.58
CA TYR A 71 2.35 -16.29 -0.85
C TYR A 71 2.83 -16.33 -2.29
N VAL A 72 2.63 -17.46 -2.97
CA VAL A 72 3.02 -17.63 -4.37
C VAL A 72 2.28 -16.64 -5.25
N LYS A 73 1.00 -16.40 -4.97
CA LYS A 73 0.21 -15.46 -5.74
C LYS A 73 0.72 -14.03 -5.58
N MET A 74 1.11 -13.64 -4.38
CA MET A 74 1.72 -12.33 -4.16
C MET A 74 3.04 -12.22 -4.94
N LYS A 75 3.85 -13.26 -4.91
CA LYS A 75 5.12 -13.30 -5.63
C LYS A 75 4.93 -13.11 -7.14
N GLU A 76 3.96 -13.82 -7.70
CA GLU A 76 3.63 -13.70 -9.11
C GLU A 76 3.15 -12.29 -9.46
N THR A 77 2.31 -11.73 -8.60
CA THR A 77 1.81 -10.37 -8.78
C THR A 77 2.94 -9.36 -8.76
N LEU A 78 3.87 -9.49 -7.81
CA LEU A 78 5.05 -8.65 -7.74
C LEU A 78 5.87 -8.74 -9.04
N LYS A 79 6.09 -9.96 -9.52
CA LYS A 79 6.82 -10.17 -10.74
C LYS A 79 6.16 -9.49 -11.93
N ASN A 80 4.84 -9.60 -12.03
CA ASN A 80 4.09 -8.98 -13.10
C ASN A 80 4.17 -7.45 -13.05
N ILE A 81 4.08 -6.88 -11.86
CA ILE A 81 4.19 -5.43 -11.66
C ILE A 81 5.58 -4.93 -12.09
N ILE A 82 6.61 -5.65 -11.66
CA ILE A 82 7.99 -5.26 -11.94
C ILE A 82 8.32 -5.36 -13.43
N THR A 83 7.75 -6.34 -14.12
CA THR A 83 8.08 -6.62 -15.51
C THR A 83 7.17 -5.95 -16.54
N SER A 84 6.07 -5.34 -16.11
CA SER A 84 5.11 -4.71 -17.03
C SER A 84 4.70 -3.33 -16.57
N GLN A 85 5.08 -2.32 -17.32
CA GLN A 85 4.68 -0.94 -17.02
C GLN A 85 3.16 -0.77 -17.08
N THR A 86 2.51 -1.48 -17.98
CA THR A 86 1.05 -1.44 -18.11
C THR A 86 0.39 -1.92 -16.83
N ILE A 87 0.84 -3.04 -16.30
CA ILE A 87 0.30 -3.60 -15.06
C ILE A 87 0.59 -2.66 -13.88
N PHE A 88 1.77 -2.12 -13.81
CA PHE A 88 2.13 -1.13 -12.80
C PHE A 88 1.15 0.04 -12.82
N ASN A 89 0.90 0.59 -13.99
CA ASN A 89 -0.01 1.73 -14.15
C ASN A 89 -1.43 1.40 -13.74
N GLU A 90 -1.89 0.18 -14.05
CA GLU A 90 -3.23 -0.26 -13.65
C GLU A 90 -3.38 -0.31 -12.12
N TYR A 91 -2.35 -0.77 -11.42
CA TYR A 91 -2.38 -0.80 -9.96
C TYR A 91 -2.39 0.60 -9.37
N ILE A 92 -1.59 1.49 -9.93
CA ILE A 92 -1.55 2.89 -9.50
C ILE A 92 -2.92 3.55 -9.70
N ASP A 93 -3.55 3.35 -10.85
CA ASP A 93 -4.86 3.93 -11.15
C ASP A 93 -5.93 3.42 -10.19
N ARG A 94 -5.91 2.15 -9.86
CA ARG A 94 -6.85 1.58 -8.90
C ARG A 94 -6.67 2.19 -7.51
N GLN A 95 -5.44 2.42 -7.09
CA GLN A 95 -5.18 3.05 -5.81
C GLN A 95 -5.63 4.50 -5.76
N LYS A 96 -5.45 5.24 -6.84
CA LYS A 96 -5.94 6.61 -6.94
C LYS A 96 -7.46 6.67 -6.84
N LYS A 97 -8.16 5.75 -7.49
CA LYS A 97 -9.61 5.66 -7.40
C LYS A 97 -10.04 5.33 -5.97
N GLN A 98 -9.33 4.41 -5.32
CA GLN A 98 -9.62 4.04 -3.94
C GLN A 98 -9.49 5.25 -3.00
N LEU A 99 -8.45 6.03 -3.15
CA LEU A 99 -8.25 7.23 -2.35
C LEU A 99 -9.35 8.25 -2.57
N LYS A 100 -9.77 8.45 -3.81
CA LYS A 100 -10.86 9.37 -4.13
C LYS A 100 -12.16 8.92 -3.49
N GLN A 101 -12.46 7.64 -3.53
CA GLN A 101 -13.66 7.09 -2.92
C GLN A 101 -13.66 7.26 -1.41
N LEU A 102 -12.52 7.03 -0.78
CA LEU A 102 -12.38 7.20 0.66
C LEU A 102 -12.53 8.68 1.06
N ALA A 103 -11.94 9.58 0.31
CA ALA A 103 -12.05 11.01 0.57
C ALA A 103 -13.52 11.48 0.47
N ALA A 104 -14.22 11.05 -0.57
CA ALA A 104 -15.63 11.37 -0.75
C ALA A 104 -16.47 10.81 0.40
N LYS A 105 -16.17 9.57 0.83
CA LYS A 105 -16.89 8.93 1.93
C LYS A 105 -16.68 9.67 3.24
N VAL A 106 -15.49 10.15 3.52
CA VAL A 106 -15.20 10.91 4.73
C VAL A 106 -16.00 12.21 4.75
N VAL A 107 -16.04 12.91 3.62
CA VAL A 107 -16.80 14.16 3.51
C VAL A 107 -18.28 13.90 3.76
N MET A 108 -18.84 12.85 3.17
CA MET A 108 -20.23 12.48 3.37
C MET A 108 -20.51 12.03 4.80
N GLY A 109 -19.56 11.29 5.38
CA GLY A 109 -19.65 10.85 6.76
C GLY A 109 -19.70 12.02 7.73
N ASP A 110 -18.85 13.02 7.51
CA ASP A 110 -18.85 14.24 8.33
C ASP A 110 -20.21 14.97 8.25
N THR A 111 -20.78 15.02 7.05
CA THR A 111 -22.09 15.63 6.84
C THR A 111 -23.16 14.87 7.61
N ASP A 112 -23.13 13.55 7.54
CA ASP A 112 -24.08 12.70 8.26
C ASP A 112 -23.95 12.86 9.76
N GLU A 113 -22.74 12.94 10.26
CA GLU A 113 -22.48 13.08 11.68
C GLU A 113 -22.94 14.44 12.23
N SER A 114 -22.97 15.44 11.40
CA SER A 114 -23.38 16.77 11.80
C SER A 114 -24.90 16.90 12.00
N ILE A 115 -25.62 15.90 11.58
CA ILE A 115 -27.07 15.84 11.76
C ILE A 115 -27.39 15.29 13.14
#